data_18b957afab88e32e214e1cddeead93e5
#
_entry.id   18b957afab88e32e214e1cddeead93e5
#
_cell.length_a   1.000
_cell.length_b   1.000
_cell.length_c   1.000
_cell.angle_alpha   90.00
_cell.angle_beta   90.00
_cell.angle_gamma   90.00
#
_symmetry.space_group_name_H-M   'P 1'
#
loop_
_entity.id
_entity.type
_entity.pdbx_description
1 polymer ?
#
loop_
_entity_poly.entity_id
_entity_poly.type
_entity_poly.pdbx_seq_one_letter_code
_entity_poly.pdbx_strand_id
1 'polypeptide(L)'
;MKVNDLNNVNENTNLHLTHLEDLALFQGKAGALKAVEFLRNLSQVAKSSSPKKFNLTIKWDGSPAIFCGTDPSDGKFFVGTKGVFNKDPKLNKSRDDIINNHPDTIKNGEEVSKAGLRNKLLIAFTHLSKLGIKNVLQGDLMFTQGDLKPVNYKGQPYISFKPNTITYAVPQHNELAEKMQRAKIGIVFHTSYSGSNLESMTASFDVDIAGL
;
A
#
# COMPACT_ATOMS: atom_id res chain seq x y z
N MET A 1 3.68 -28.26 -7.31
CA MET A 1 3.04 -27.51 -6.23
C MET A 1 2.53 -26.21 -6.84
N LYS A 2 1.22 -26.00 -6.88
CA LYS A 2 0.62 -24.79 -7.45
C LYS A 2 0.69 -23.70 -6.37
N VAL A 3 0.86 -22.44 -6.77
CA VAL A 3 0.86 -21.27 -5.87
C VAL A 3 -0.38 -21.23 -4.97
N ASN A 4 -1.46 -21.85 -5.37
CA ASN A 4 -2.72 -21.99 -4.61
C ASN A 4 -2.59 -22.82 -3.32
N ASP A 5 -1.53 -23.62 -3.15
CA ASP A 5 -1.37 -24.44 -1.94
C ASP A 5 -0.81 -23.64 -0.73
N LEU A 6 -0.44 -22.38 -0.95
CA LEU A 6 0.00 -21.45 0.12
C LEU A 6 -1.17 -20.73 0.80
N ASN A 7 -2.38 -20.82 0.24
CA ASN A 7 -3.55 -20.05 0.68
C ASN A 7 -4.43 -20.76 1.71
N ASN A 8 -4.06 -21.95 2.22
CA ASN A 8 -4.79 -22.61 3.30
C ASN A 8 -4.36 -22.10 4.69
N VAL A 9 -4.42 -20.79 4.90
CA VAL A 9 -4.39 -20.18 6.22
C VAL A 9 -5.73 -19.48 6.41
N ASN A 10 -6.60 -20.09 7.22
CA ASN A 10 -7.90 -19.61 7.72
C ASN A 10 -8.57 -18.46 6.94
N GLU A 11 -9.67 -18.75 6.27
CA GLU A 11 -10.47 -17.91 5.37
C GLU A 11 -11.10 -16.65 5.98
N ASN A 12 -10.69 -16.21 7.17
CA ASN A 12 -11.29 -15.06 7.87
C ASN A 12 -10.31 -13.98 8.30
N THR A 13 -9.09 -13.96 7.78
CA THR A 13 -8.13 -12.90 8.12
C THR A 13 -7.74 -12.13 6.86
N ASN A 14 -7.84 -10.81 6.97
CA ASN A 14 -7.40 -9.81 6.02
C ASN A 14 -6.24 -10.30 5.14
N LEU A 15 -6.46 -10.38 3.83
CA LEU A 15 -5.46 -10.76 2.84
C LEU A 15 -4.34 -9.72 2.84
N HIS A 16 -3.29 -9.97 3.60
CA HIS A 16 -2.05 -9.19 3.59
C HIS A 16 -0.98 -9.94 2.81
N LEU A 17 -0.08 -9.18 2.18
CA LEU A 17 1.18 -9.76 1.71
C LEU A 17 1.89 -10.40 2.90
N THR A 18 2.11 -11.72 2.82
CA THR A 18 2.82 -12.48 3.85
C THR A 18 4.32 -12.42 3.55
N HIS A 19 5.11 -12.10 4.56
CA HIS A 19 6.56 -12.16 4.45
C HIS A 19 7.03 -13.62 4.54
N LEU A 20 8.08 -13.97 3.81
CA LEU A 20 8.62 -15.34 3.84
C LEU A 20 9.10 -15.77 5.22
N GLU A 21 9.66 -14.83 5.99
CA GLU A 21 10.07 -15.02 7.38
C GLU A 21 8.90 -15.36 8.31
N ASP A 22 7.69 -14.85 8.03
CA ASP A 22 6.50 -15.15 8.81
C ASP A 22 6.16 -16.64 8.78
N LEU A 23 6.45 -17.33 7.67
CA LEU A 23 6.29 -18.78 7.59
C LEU A 23 7.14 -19.49 8.64
N ALA A 24 8.39 -19.05 8.84
CA ALA A 24 9.27 -19.63 9.86
C ALA A 24 8.81 -19.30 11.28
N LEU A 25 8.35 -18.06 11.50
CA LEU A 25 7.91 -17.58 12.82
C LEU A 25 6.60 -18.26 13.26
N PHE A 26 5.61 -18.38 12.36
CA PHE A 26 4.29 -18.89 12.71
C PHE A 26 4.12 -20.40 12.49
N GLN A 27 4.89 -21.01 11.59
CA GLN A 27 4.81 -22.45 11.27
C GLN A 27 6.09 -23.22 11.67
N GLY A 28 7.06 -22.58 12.32
CA GLY A 28 8.28 -23.20 12.81
C GLY A 28 9.09 -23.87 11.70
N LYS A 29 9.67 -25.05 11.98
CA LYS A 29 10.53 -25.79 11.02
C LYS A 29 9.83 -26.06 9.68
N ALA A 30 8.57 -26.41 9.69
CA ALA A 30 7.83 -26.71 8.46
C ALA A 30 7.68 -25.46 7.59
N GLY A 31 7.39 -24.30 8.20
CA GLY A 31 7.32 -23.02 7.51
C GLY A 31 8.68 -22.56 6.97
N ALA A 32 9.75 -22.75 7.73
CA ALA A 32 11.10 -22.44 7.28
C ALA A 32 11.49 -23.27 6.05
N LEU A 33 11.18 -24.56 6.04
CA LEU A 33 11.43 -25.44 4.88
C LEU A 33 10.65 -24.98 3.64
N LYS A 34 9.38 -24.58 3.80
CA LYS A 34 8.57 -24.01 2.71
C LYS A 34 9.19 -22.72 2.15
N ALA A 35 9.64 -21.84 3.02
CA ALA A 35 10.30 -20.60 2.61
C ALA A 35 11.59 -20.86 1.79
N VAL A 36 12.42 -21.81 2.24
CA VAL A 36 13.63 -22.22 1.51
C VAL A 36 13.29 -22.86 0.16
N GLU A 37 12.28 -23.72 0.10
CA GLU A 37 11.81 -24.33 -1.15
C GLU A 37 11.30 -23.29 -2.13
N PHE A 38 10.53 -22.30 -1.67
CA PHE A 38 10.09 -21.18 -2.49
C PHE A 38 11.26 -20.41 -3.10
N LEU A 39 12.28 -20.06 -2.30
CA LEU A 39 13.47 -19.35 -2.78
C LEU A 39 14.28 -20.17 -3.80
N ARG A 40 14.39 -21.48 -3.59
CA ARG A 40 15.03 -22.39 -4.55
C ARG A 40 14.29 -22.43 -5.88
N ASN A 41 12.98 -22.55 -5.85
CA ASN A 41 12.12 -22.55 -7.03
C ASN A 41 12.20 -21.21 -7.78
N LEU A 42 12.18 -20.09 -7.07
CA LEU A 42 12.37 -18.77 -7.65
C LEU A 42 13.74 -18.64 -8.34
N SER A 43 14.80 -19.11 -7.68
CA SER A 43 16.16 -19.13 -8.26
C SER A 43 16.24 -19.99 -9.55
N GLN A 44 15.55 -21.14 -9.58
CA GLN A 44 15.50 -21.98 -10.78
C GLN A 44 14.73 -21.31 -11.92
N VAL A 45 13.60 -20.68 -11.63
CA VAL A 45 12.82 -19.92 -12.62
C VAL A 45 13.65 -18.76 -13.19
N ALA A 46 14.34 -18.01 -12.33
CA ALA A 46 15.19 -16.90 -12.77
C ALA A 46 16.39 -17.34 -13.63
N LYS A 47 16.88 -18.57 -13.47
CA LYS A 47 17.98 -19.14 -14.27
C LYS A 47 17.49 -19.85 -15.52
N SER A 48 16.21 -20.14 -15.66
CA SER A 48 15.68 -20.89 -16.80
C SER A 48 15.58 -19.99 -18.02
N SER A 49 16.04 -20.51 -19.17
CA SER A 49 15.87 -19.86 -20.48
C SER A 49 14.43 -19.97 -21.02
N SER A 50 13.52 -20.59 -20.28
CA SER A 50 12.13 -20.78 -20.68
C SER A 50 11.31 -19.53 -20.29
N PRO A 51 10.47 -18.98 -21.19
CA PRO A 51 9.70 -17.77 -20.94
C PRO A 51 8.50 -18.01 -20.00
N LYS A 52 8.74 -18.54 -18.81
CA LYS A 52 7.70 -18.52 -17.76
C LYS A 52 7.55 -17.08 -17.30
N LYS A 53 6.41 -16.47 -17.60
CA LYS A 53 6.07 -15.14 -17.09
C LYS A 53 5.96 -15.23 -15.57
N PHE A 54 6.85 -14.55 -14.88
CA PHE A 54 6.68 -14.24 -13.45
C PHE A 54 6.86 -12.74 -13.27
N ASN A 55 6.06 -12.17 -12.39
CA ASN A 55 6.17 -10.76 -12.03
C ASN A 55 7.02 -10.65 -10.77
N LEU A 56 8.12 -9.92 -10.86
CA LEU A 56 8.92 -9.52 -9.72
C LEU A 56 8.73 -8.03 -9.48
N THR A 57 8.27 -7.67 -8.31
CA THR A 57 8.05 -6.28 -7.92
C THR A 57 8.90 -5.93 -6.71
N ILE A 58 9.22 -4.65 -6.57
CA ILE A 58 9.86 -4.11 -5.38
C ILE A 58 8.77 -3.55 -4.48
N LYS A 59 8.69 -4.03 -3.23
CA LYS A 59 7.79 -3.44 -2.23
C LYS A 59 8.46 -2.20 -1.65
N TRP A 60 7.82 -1.06 -1.83
CA TRP A 60 8.19 0.18 -1.19
C TRP A 60 7.62 0.22 0.24
N ASP A 61 8.35 0.83 1.17
CA ASP A 61 7.92 0.97 2.57
C ASP A 61 7.38 2.38 2.80
N GLY A 62 6.07 2.52 2.67
CA GLY A 62 5.35 3.77 2.87
C GLY A 62 4.43 3.76 4.08
N SER A 63 3.94 4.93 4.52
CA SER A 63 3.01 5.06 5.63
C SER A 63 2.23 6.38 5.56
N PRO A 64 0.92 6.34 5.84
CA PRO A 64 0.06 5.19 6.12
C PRO A 64 -0.26 4.36 4.87
N ALA A 65 -0.74 3.13 5.08
CA ALA A 65 -1.42 2.41 4.02
C ALA A 65 -2.71 3.14 3.65
N ILE A 66 -2.91 3.39 2.36
CA ILE A 66 -4.09 4.06 1.80
C ILE A 66 -4.92 3.03 1.05
N PHE A 67 -6.20 2.99 1.38
CA PHE A 67 -7.23 2.30 0.62
C PHE A 67 -8.10 3.33 -0.07
N CYS A 68 -8.34 3.17 -1.37
CA CYS A 68 -9.18 4.10 -2.10
C CYS A 68 -9.88 3.40 -3.27
N GLY A 69 -11.03 3.89 -3.64
CA GLY A 69 -11.79 3.36 -4.76
C GLY A 69 -13.26 3.63 -4.64
N THR A 70 -14.06 2.91 -5.41
CA THR A 70 -15.52 3.03 -5.40
C THR A 70 -16.12 1.97 -4.49
N ASP A 71 -16.93 2.38 -3.53
CA ASP A 71 -17.72 1.46 -2.69
C ASP A 71 -18.79 0.79 -3.56
N PRO A 72 -18.76 -0.54 -3.69
CA PRO A 72 -19.74 -1.25 -4.53
C PRO A 72 -21.17 -1.14 -4.01
N SER A 73 -21.37 -0.79 -2.74
CA SER A 73 -22.71 -0.69 -2.14
C SER A 73 -23.49 0.55 -2.56
N ASP A 74 -22.81 1.67 -2.80
CA ASP A 74 -23.47 2.96 -3.12
C ASP A 74 -22.81 3.72 -4.29
N GLY A 75 -21.75 3.17 -4.88
CA GLY A 75 -21.06 3.76 -6.02
C GLY A 75 -20.25 5.02 -5.70
N LYS A 76 -20.08 5.38 -4.42
CA LYS A 76 -19.32 6.57 -4.03
C LYS A 76 -17.84 6.26 -3.86
N PHE A 77 -17.03 7.21 -4.27
CA PHE A 77 -15.59 7.14 -4.00
C PHE A 77 -15.29 7.32 -2.51
N PHE A 78 -14.36 6.57 -1.99
CA PHE A 78 -13.87 6.70 -0.63
C PHE A 78 -12.35 6.63 -0.56
N VAL A 79 -11.79 7.14 0.53
CA VAL A 79 -10.44 6.85 1.01
C VAL A 79 -10.48 6.33 2.43
N GLY A 80 -9.50 5.55 2.82
CA GLY A 80 -9.39 5.04 4.19
C GLY A 80 -8.03 4.46 4.50
N THR A 81 -7.96 3.86 5.65
CA THR A 81 -6.82 3.05 6.11
C THR A 81 -7.29 1.61 6.29
N LYS A 82 -6.52 0.76 6.98
CA LYS A 82 -6.92 -0.64 7.29
C LYS A 82 -8.33 -0.77 7.90
N GLY A 83 -8.85 0.29 8.51
CA GLY A 83 -10.20 0.32 9.09
C GLY A 83 -11.34 0.17 8.09
N VAL A 84 -11.08 0.20 6.79
CA VAL A 84 -12.11 -0.03 5.74
C VAL A 84 -12.65 -1.47 5.74
N PHE A 85 -11.92 -2.42 6.29
CA PHE A 85 -12.34 -3.82 6.41
C PHE A 85 -12.76 -4.22 7.84
N ASN A 86 -12.94 -3.25 8.74
CA ASN A 86 -13.46 -3.53 10.07
C ASN A 86 -14.94 -3.92 9.99
N LYS A 87 -15.45 -4.56 11.06
CA LYS A 87 -16.90 -4.83 11.21
C LYS A 87 -17.74 -3.57 11.04
N ASP A 88 -17.24 -2.42 11.53
CA ASP A 88 -17.78 -1.09 11.27
C ASP A 88 -16.80 -0.35 10.36
N PRO A 89 -16.96 -0.41 9.03
CA PRO A 89 -15.99 0.10 8.09
C PRO A 89 -15.84 1.62 8.18
N LYS A 90 -14.62 2.11 8.28
CA LYS A 90 -14.31 3.55 8.27
C LYS A 90 -14.03 4.03 6.85
N LEU A 91 -15.09 4.22 6.09
CA LEU A 91 -15.05 4.74 4.72
C LEU A 91 -15.20 6.26 4.76
N ASN A 92 -14.18 6.97 4.30
CA ASN A 92 -14.27 8.43 4.23
C ASN A 92 -14.72 8.83 2.82
N LYS A 93 -16.00 9.07 2.65
CA LYS A 93 -16.68 9.49 1.40
C LYS A 93 -16.81 11.00 1.28
N SER A 94 -16.42 11.71 2.34
CA SER A 94 -16.40 13.16 2.43
C SER A 94 -15.23 13.66 3.29
N ARG A 95 -15.00 14.97 3.29
CA ARG A 95 -14.05 15.63 4.19
C ARG A 95 -14.46 15.50 5.65
N ASP A 96 -15.76 15.59 5.92
CA ASP A 96 -16.31 15.48 7.27
C ASP A 96 -16.13 14.06 7.82
N ASP A 97 -16.30 13.04 6.98
CA ASP A 97 -16.02 11.66 7.39
C ASP A 97 -14.56 11.48 7.83
N ILE A 98 -13.60 12.11 7.13
CA ILE A 98 -12.19 12.04 7.52
C ILE A 98 -11.98 12.64 8.92
N ILE A 99 -12.64 13.74 9.23
CA ILE A 99 -12.53 14.40 10.53
C ILE A 99 -13.18 13.53 11.62
N ASN A 100 -14.38 13.04 11.36
CA ASN A 100 -15.18 12.29 12.33
C ASN A 100 -14.62 10.88 12.59
N ASN A 101 -14.09 10.20 11.57
CA ASN A 101 -13.56 8.85 11.70
C ASN A 101 -12.14 8.80 12.31
N HIS A 102 -11.43 9.93 12.33
CA HIS A 102 -10.05 10.01 12.81
C HIS A 102 -9.88 11.13 13.86
N PRO A 103 -10.65 11.10 14.98
CA PRO A 103 -10.48 12.07 16.06
C PRO A 103 -9.12 11.91 16.74
N ASP A 104 -8.68 12.93 17.42
CA ASP A 104 -7.55 12.82 18.33
C ASP A 104 -7.92 11.85 19.46
N THR A 105 -6.95 11.12 19.99
CA THR A 105 -7.16 10.03 20.94
C THR A 105 -6.27 10.23 22.16
N ILE A 106 -6.70 9.71 23.30
CA ILE A 106 -5.86 9.65 24.50
C ILE A 106 -5.23 8.25 24.58
N LYS A 107 -3.90 8.18 24.69
CA LYS A 107 -3.16 6.95 24.89
C LYS A 107 -2.20 7.13 26.07
N ASN A 108 -2.31 6.25 27.07
CA ASN A 108 -1.52 6.32 28.30
C ASN A 108 -1.61 7.68 29.02
N GLY A 109 -2.77 8.35 28.96
CA GLY A 109 -3.00 9.66 29.57
C GLY A 109 -2.51 10.87 28.75
N GLU A 110 -1.88 10.65 27.60
CA GLU A 110 -1.40 11.69 26.71
C GLU A 110 -2.30 11.81 25.46
N GLU A 111 -2.51 13.04 25.02
CA GLU A 111 -3.24 13.31 23.78
C GLU A 111 -2.38 12.95 22.56
N VAL A 112 -2.90 12.07 21.69
CA VAL A 112 -2.28 11.68 20.43
C VAL A 112 -3.05 12.32 19.30
N SER A 113 -2.49 13.37 18.71
CA SER A 113 -3.10 14.07 17.58
C SER A 113 -3.10 13.20 16.33
N LYS A 114 -4.24 13.16 15.65
CA LYS A 114 -4.42 12.54 14.33
C LYS A 114 -4.41 13.56 13.19
N ALA A 115 -4.05 14.81 13.46
CA ALA A 115 -4.05 15.88 12.46
C ALA A 115 -3.19 15.54 11.23
N GLY A 116 -2.01 14.93 11.42
CA GLY A 116 -1.14 14.49 10.32
C GLY A 116 -1.81 13.44 9.43
N LEU A 117 -2.48 12.44 10.03
CA LEU A 117 -3.23 11.42 9.29
C LEU A 117 -4.41 12.05 8.54
N ARG A 118 -5.22 12.89 9.21
CA ARG A 118 -6.34 13.59 8.60
C ARG A 118 -5.89 14.40 7.37
N ASN A 119 -4.80 15.14 7.49
CA ASN A 119 -4.25 15.93 6.38
C ASN A 119 -3.86 15.04 5.19
N LYS A 120 -3.16 13.93 5.42
CA LYS A 120 -2.79 12.97 4.38
C LYS A 120 -4.00 12.36 3.69
N LEU A 121 -5.04 11.97 4.45
CA LEU A 121 -6.29 11.45 3.90
C LEU A 121 -7.07 12.50 3.11
N LEU A 122 -7.09 13.78 3.57
CA LEU A 122 -7.71 14.88 2.84
C LEU A 122 -7.03 15.14 1.49
N ILE A 123 -5.70 15.11 1.45
CA ILE A 123 -4.93 15.23 0.20
C ILE A 123 -5.26 14.05 -0.72
N ALA A 124 -5.23 12.81 -0.18
CA ALA A 124 -5.56 11.61 -0.94
C ALA A 124 -7.00 11.68 -1.50
N PHE A 125 -8.00 12.01 -0.68
CA PHE A 125 -9.37 12.17 -1.12
C PHE A 125 -9.51 13.21 -2.25
N THR A 126 -8.89 14.38 -2.06
CA THR A 126 -8.97 15.50 -3.01
C THR A 126 -8.41 15.16 -4.40
N HIS A 127 -7.36 14.35 -4.45
CA HIS A 127 -6.68 14.05 -5.71
C HIS A 127 -7.11 12.72 -6.33
N LEU A 128 -7.27 11.67 -5.53
CA LEU A 128 -7.60 10.33 -6.03
C LEU A 128 -9.07 10.22 -6.48
N SER A 129 -10.00 10.97 -5.90
CA SER A 129 -11.42 10.98 -6.32
C SER A 129 -11.63 11.39 -7.78
N LYS A 130 -10.64 12.05 -8.38
CA LYS A 130 -10.69 12.54 -9.76
C LYS A 130 -10.20 11.50 -10.79
N LEU A 131 -9.61 10.40 -10.33
CA LEU A 131 -8.98 9.40 -11.18
C LEU A 131 -9.93 8.32 -11.69
N GLY A 132 -11.20 8.31 -11.25
CA GLY A 132 -12.19 7.34 -11.70
C GLY A 132 -11.89 5.89 -11.27
N ILE A 133 -11.22 5.70 -10.13
CA ILE A 133 -10.86 4.39 -9.59
C ILE A 133 -12.12 3.59 -9.28
N LYS A 134 -12.37 2.51 -10.01
CA LYS A 134 -13.57 1.67 -9.86
C LYS A 134 -13.39 0.58 -8.82
N ASN A 135 -12.29 -0.15 -8.88
CA ASN A 135 -11.95 -1.16 -7.87
C ASN A 135 -11.37 -0.49 -6.62
N VAL A 136 -11.35 -1.22 -5.51
CA VAL A 136 -10.65 -0.74 -4.32
C VAL A 136 -9.16 -1.04 -4.46
N LEU A 137 -8.33 -0.03 -4.39
CA LEU A 137 -6.88 -0.14 -4.44
C LEU A 137 -6.29 0.07 -3.04
N GLN A 138 -5.28 -0.72 -2.72
CA GLN A 138 -4.42 -0.50 -1.56
C GLN A 138 -3.02 -0.15 -2.03
N GLY A 139 -2.44 0.86 -1.40
CA GLY A 139 -1.06 1.24 -1.62
C GLY A 139 -0.47 1.92 -0.38
N ASP A 140 0.82 2.12 -0.43
CA ASP A 140 1.55 2.82 0.63
C ASP A 140 1.78 4.28 0.22
N LEU A 141 1.44 5.22 1.11
CA LEU A 141 1.73 6.63 0.89
C LEU A 141 3.22 6.87 1.03
N MET A 142 3.83 7.33 -0.05
CA MET A 142 5.26 7.64 -0.09
C MET A 142 5.54 9.08 0.34
N PHE A 143 4.79 10.03 -0.20
CA PHE A 143 4.95 11.44 0.14
C PHE A 143 3.70 12.25 -0.22
N THR A 144 3.54 13.37 0.45
CA THR A 144 2.80 14.53 -0.02
C THR A 144 3.79 15.60 -0.47
N GLN A 145 3.36 16.61 -1.20
CA GLN A 145 4.26 17.67 -1.68
C GLN A 145 5.08 18.32 -0.54
N GLY A 146 4.50 18.43 0.66
CA GLY A 146 5.17 18.99 1.84
C GLY A 146 6.24 18.09 2.46
N ASP A 147 6.28 16.81 2.11
CA ASP A 147 7.27 15.86 2.63
C ASP A 147 8.58 15.87 1.82
N LEU A 148 8.56 16.43 0.61
CA LEU A 148 9.72 16.46 -0.29
C LEU A 148 10.74 17.49 0.19
N LYS A 149 12.01 17.08 0.28
CA LYS A 149 13.12 17.93 0.73
C LYS A 149 14.30 17.84 -0.24
N PRO A 150 14.84 18.98 -0.69
CA PRO A 150 16.11 18.97 -1.41
C PRO A 150 17.24 18.61 -0.43
N VAL A 151 18.12 17.72 -0.84
CA VAL A 151 19.30 17.32 -0.08
C VAL A 151 20.52 17.22 -0.99
N ASN A 152 21.71 17.45 -0.44
CA ASN A 152 22.97 17.22 -1.14
C ASN A 152 23.67 16.02 -0.50
N TYR A 153 24.03 15.03 -1.31
CA TYR A 153 24.79 13.89 -0.86
C TYR A 153 26.00 13.71 -1.77
N LYS A 154 27.20 13.74 -1.19
CA LYS A 154 28.48 13.62 -1.91
C LYS A 154 28.59 14.59 -3.10
N GLY A 155 28.15 15.85 -2.90
CA GLY A 155 28.22 16.87 -3.93
C GLY A 155 27.15 16.79 -5.02
N GLN A 156 26.22 15.82 -4.94
CA GLN A 156 25.13 15.66 -5.89
C GLN A 156 23.77 16.04 -5.26
N PRO A 157 22.92 16.78 -5.99
CA PRO A 157 21.61 17.17 -5.50
C PRO A 157 20.57 16.05 -5.70
N TYR A 158 19.74 15.85 -4.67
CA TYR A 158 18.64 14.90 -4.64
C TYR A 158 17.36 15.54 -4.11
N ILE A 159 16.23 14.96 -4.46
CA ILE A 159 14.96 15.16 -3.75
C ILE A 159 14.74 13.95 -2.85
N SER A 160 14.59 14.20 -1.55
CA SER A 160 14.41 13.13 -0.56
C SER A 160 13.04 13.20 0.11
N PHE A 161 12.58 12.06 0.61
CA PHE A 161 11.38 11.91 1.43
C PHE A 161 11.54 10.70 2.34
N LYS A 162 10.84 10.72 3.48
CA LYS A 162 10.90 9.66 4.48
C LYS A 162 9.48 9.29 4.91
N PRO A 163 8.82 8.34 4.22
CA PRO A 163 7.43 7.97 4.53
C PRO A 163 7.31 7.20 5.84
N ASN A 164 8.28 6.37 6.18
CA ASN A 164 8.31 5.54 7.38
C ASN A 164 9.74 5.51 7.96
N THR A 165 10.39 4.36 7.99
CA THR A 165 11.75 4.20 8.53
C THR A 165 12.83 4.50 7.51
N ILE A 166 12.58 4.19 6.24
CA ILE A 166 13.53 4.36 5.14
C ILE A 166 13.45 5.77 4.57
N THR A 167 14.62 6.39 4.35
CA THR A 167 14.73 7.63 3.58
C THR A 167 15.04 7.29 2.14
N TYR A 168 14.18 7.74 1.24
CA TYR A 168 14.36 7.62 -0.20
C TYR A 168 14.96 8.91 -0.75
N ALA A 169 15.80 8.79 -1.77
CA ALA A 169 16.40 9.94 -2.46
C ALA A 169 16.46 9.68 -3.97
N VAL A 170 15.99 10.64 -4.75
CA VAL A 170 15.99 10.59 -6.21
C VAL A 170 16.90 11.69 -6.72
N PRO A 171 17.87 11.41 -7.62
CA PRO A 171 18.71 12.43 -8.22
C PRO A 171 17.87 13.54 -8.85
N GLN A 172 18.20 14.81 -8.57
CA GLN A 172 17.36 15.94 -8.94
C GLN A 172 17.16 16.11 -10.47
N HIS A 173 18.10 15.64 -11.26
CA HIS A 173 18.03 15.67 -12.74
C HIS A 173 17.38 14.43 -13.35
N ASN A 174 16.76 13.58 -12.54
CA ASN A 174 16.01 12.43 -13.03
C ASN A 174 14.57 12.85 -13.34
N GLU A 175 13.99 12.35 -14.42
CA GLU A 175 12.58 12.62 -14.79
C GLU A 175 11.60 12.30 -13.66
N LEU A 176 11.91 11.29 -12.84
CA LEU A 176 11.08 10.96 -11.68
C LEU A 176 11.09 12.11 -10.66
N ALA A 177 12.24 12.76 -10.42
CA ALA A 177 12.32 13.89 -9.50
C ALA A 177 11.47 15.08 -9.97
N GLU A 178 11.46 15.35 -11.29
CA GLU A 178 10.61 16.40 -11.86
C GLU A 178 9.11 16.07 -11.71
N LYS A 179 8.72 14.81 -11.94
CA LYS A 179 7.35 14.33 -11.73
C LYS A 179 6.94 14.46 -10.27
N MET A 180 7.82 14.05 -9.34
CA MET A 180 7.59 14.14 -7.90
C MET A 180 7.39 15.58 -7.43
N GLN A 181 8.22 16.53 -7.89
CA GLN A 181 8.10 17.95 -7.52
C GLN A 181 6.77 18.59 -7.95
N ARG A 182 6.20 18.13 -9.06
CA ARG A 182 4.88 18.55 -9.56
C ARG A 182 3.71 17.83 -8.90
N ALA A 183 3.95 16.63 -8.38
CA ALA A 183 2.92 15.80 -7.77
C ALA A 183 2.46 16.37 -6.42
N LYS A 184 1.17 16.24 -6.13
CA LYS A 184 0.59 16.59 -4.82
C LYS A 184 0.67 15.44 -3.83
N ILE A 185 0.75 14.21 -4.35
CA ILE A 185 0.80 12.98 -3.58
C ILE A 185 1.52 11.90 -4.39
N GLY A 186 2.29 11.05 -3.73
CA GLY A 186 2.88 9.85 -4.30
C GLY A 186 2.42 8.62 -3.53
N ILE A 187 1.82 7.66 -4.22
CA ILE A 187 1.37 6.39 -3.66
C ILE A 187 1.89 5.26 -4.54
N VAL A 188 2.35 4.17 -3.93
CA VAL A 188 2.66 2.93 -4.62
C VAL A 188 1.55 1.94 -4.36
N PHE A 189 0.68 1.73 -5.35
CA PHE A 189 -0.37 0.72 -5.27
C PHE A 189 0.22 -0.67 -5.50
N HIS A 190 -0.18 -1.64 -4.69
CA HIS A 190 0.33 -3.01 -4.73
C HIS A 190 -0.74 -4.09 -4.60
N THR A 191 -1.97 -3.72 -4.26
CA THR A 191 -3.09 -4.66 -4.15
C THR A 191 -4.36 -4.01 -4.68
N SER A 192 -5.12 -4.75 -5.48
CA SER A 192 -6.47 -4.40 -5.89
C SER A 192 -7.46 -5.37 -5.26
N TYR A 193 -8.64 -4.86 -4.93
CA TYR A 193 -9.74 -5.65 -4.37
C TYR A 193 -10.95 -5.51 -5.27
N SER A 194 -11.59 -6.62 -5.58
CA SER A 194 -12.81 -6.68 -6.39
C SER A 194 -13.86 -7.57 -5.74
N GLY A 195 -15.12 -7.20 -5.85
CA GLY A 195 -16.25 -7.92 -5.24
C GLY A 195 -17.49 -7.05 -5.19
N SER A 196 -18.61 -7.67 -4.88
CA SER A 196 -19.92 -7.00 -4.79
C SER A 196 -20.13 -6.24 -3.47
N ASN A 197 -19.32 -6.52 -2.45
CA ASN A 197 -19.32 -5.84 -1.16
C ASN A 197 -17.93 -5.90 -0.54
N LEU A 198 -17.63 -4.96 0.38
CA LEU A 198 -16.30 -4.84 1.00
C LEU A 198 -15.88 -6.05 1.83
N GLU A 199 -16.85 -6.75 2.45
CA GLU A 199 -16.56 -7.90 3.34
C GLU A 199 -16.08 -9.12 2.56
N SER A 200 -16.53 -9.27 1.31
CA SER A 200 -16.27 -10.45 0.46
C SER A 200 -15.35 -10.15 -0.72
N MET A 201 -14.64 -9.02 -0.70
CA MET A 201 -13.69 -8.68 -1.76
C MET A 201 -12.54 -9.67 -1.84
N THR A 202 -12.15 -10.01 -3.07
CA THR A 202 -10.97 -10.81 -3.37
C THR A 202 -9.80 -9.90 -3.70
N ALA A 203 -8.66 -10.16 -3.08
CA ALA A 203 -7.42 -9.44 -3.34
C ALA A 203 -6.68 -10.00 -4.56
N SER A 204 -6.10 -9.10 -5.35
CA SER A 204 -5.15 -9.40 -6.42
C SER A 204 -3.92 -8.54 -6.26
N PHE A 205 -2.74 -9.11 -6.45
CA PHE A 205 -1.47 -8.38 -6.46
C PHE A 205 -1.06 -7.93 -7.87
N ASP A 206 -1.88 -8.22 -8.86
CA ASP A 206 -1.76 -7.68 -10.22
C ASP A 206 -2.60 -6.39 -10.29
N VAL A 207 -1.93 -5.26 -10.11
CA VAL A 207 -2.58 -3.94 -10.06
C VAL A 207 -2.35 -3.21 -11.36
N ASP A 208 -3.41 -3.04 -12.13
CA ASP A 208 -3.38 -2.20 -13.33
C ASP A 208 -3.70 -0.74 -12.94
N ILE A 209 -2.71 0.13 -13.11
CA ILE A 209 -2.81 1.58 -12.91
C ILE A 209 -2.59 2.36 -14.20
N ALA A 210 -2.53 1.69 -15.36
CA ALA A 210 -2.21 2.32 -16.63
C ALA A 210 -3.25 3.37 -17.09
N GLY A 211 -4.43 3.37 -16.50
CA GLY A 211 -5.51 4.32 -16.77
C GLY A 211 -5.71 5.41 -15.71
N LEU A 212 -4.85 5.49 -14.69
CA LEU A 212 -4.97 6.44 -13.59
C LEU A 212 -4.20 7.75 -13.84
#